data_7226910a8040b4acb18a0754b6771cad
#
_entry.id   7226910a8040b4acb18a0754b6771cad
#
_cell.length_a   1.000
_cell.length_b   1.000
_cell.length_c   1.000
_cell.angle_alpha   90.00
_cell.angle_beta   90.00
_cell.angle_gamma   90.00
#
_symmetry.space_group_name_H-M   'P 1'
#
loop_
_entity.id
_entity.type
_entity.pdbx_description
1 polymer ?
#
loop_
_entity_poly.entity_id
_entity_poly.type
_entity_poly.pdbx_seq_one_letter_code
_entity_poly.pdbx_strand_id
1 'polypeptide(L)'
;MQASASRRLTAGEQARLSPGLVEALGRRAVSPQLVDRTHPAARIAGLWRGAAPILARPGRVFWPGVAADYAEAPPQVFATLQHELQHLLDYAAGQLTGLGYLLKPGHWSYAYELTPTSRWRHFGAEQRASLAEHLWLIEEGRADLVQAALGSPPPSLQLYRGVIPWAASRDLAPGQPIP
;
A
#
# COMPACT_ATOMS: atom_id res chain seq x y z
N MET A 1 -8.90 -4.42 30.48
CA MET A 1 -8.86 -4.21 29.00
C MET A 1 -8.07 -2.94 28.77
N GLN A 2 -6.82 -3.00 28.30
CA GLN A 2 -6.09 -1.81 27.87
C GLN A 2 -6.77 -1.25 26.61
N ALA A 3 -7.08 0.03 26.61
CA ALA A 3 -7.59 0.71 25.41
C ALA A 3 -6.54 0.54 24.30
N SER A 4 -6.95 0.00 23.15
CA SER A 4 -6.07 -0.14 21.99
C SER A 4 -5.62 1.26 21.57
N ALA A 5 -4.32 1.55 21.66
CA ALA A 5 -3.78 2.82 21.21
C ALA A 5 -4.00 2.92 19.69
N SER A 6 -4.57 4.03 19.26
CA SER A 6 -4.67 4.35 17.82
C SER A 6 -4.14 5.76 17.58
N ARG A 7 -3.47 5.96 16.46
CA ARG A 7 -2.94 7.25 16.05
C ARG A 7 -3.17 7.52 14.57
N ARG A 8 -3.13 8.76 14.19
CA ARG A 8 -3.05 9.19 12.79
C ARG A 8 -1.60 9.13 12.29
N LEU A 9 -1.44 9.29 10.99
CA LEU A 9 -0.11 9.52 10.41
C LEU A 9 0.48 10.81 10.97
N THR A 10 1.77 10.78 11.30
CA THR A 10 2.53 11.97 11.69
C THR A 10 2.79 12.87 10.48
N ALA A 11 3.20 14.10 10.70
CA ALA A 11 3.62 15.00 9.63
C ALA A 11 4.86 14.46 8.89
N GLY A 12 5.80 13.84 9.61
CA GLY A 12 6.98 13.20 9.02
C GLY A 12 6.62 12.02 8.12
N GLU A 13 5.71 11.15 8.58
CA GLU A 13 5.22 10.04 7.76
C GLU A 13 4.52 10.55 6.49
N GLN A 14 3.64 11.56 6.60
CA GLN A 14 2.95 12.14 5.45
C GLN A 14 3.92 12.78 4.44
N ALA A 15 4.96 13.45 4.91
CA ALA A 15 5.98 14.06 4.06
C ALA A 15 6.84 13.03 3.31
N ARG A 16 7.03 11.84 3.89
CA ARG A 16 7.82 10.75 3.31
C ARG A 16 7.04 9.85 2.36
N LEU A 17 5.70 9.80 2.47
CA LEU A 17 4.84 9.01 1.57
C LEU A 17 4.92 9.54 0.12
N SER A 18 4.61 8.68 -0.85
CA SER A 18 4.41 9.11 -2.23
C SER A 18 3.35 10.22 -2.28
N PRO A 19 3.68 11.43 -2.76
CA PRO A 19 2.73 12.55 -2.75
C PRO A 19 1.44 12.26 -3.51
N GLY A 20 1.50 11.50 -4.61
CA GLY A 20 0.31 11.08 -5.35
C GLY A 20 -0.63 10.20 -4.53
N LEU A 21 -0.07 9.31 -3.67
CA LEU A 21 -0.90 8.50 -2.75
C LEU A 21 -1.56 9.38 -1.69
N VAL A 22 -0.81 10.32 -1.09
CA VAL A 22 -1.35 11.27 -0.09
C VAL A 22 -2.51 12.07 -0.68
N GLU A 23 -2.32 12.60 -1.89
CA GLU A 23 -3.36 13.34 -2.61
C GLU A 23 -4.58 12.46 -2.93
N ALA A 24 -4.37 11.22 -3.39
CA ALA A 24 -5.44 10.28 -3.69
C ALA A 24 -6.26 9.91 -2.47
N LEU A 25 -5.62 9.70 -1.30
CA LEU A 25 -6.29 9.49 -0.02
C LEU A 25 -7.11 10.72 0.37
N GLY A 26 -6.53 11.92 0.24
CA GLY A 26 -7.22 13.19 0.51
C GLY A 26 -8.46 13.41 -0.36
N ARG A 27 -8.37 13.17 -1.66
CA ARG A 27 -9.52 13.25 -2.59
C ARG A 27 -10.66 12.29 -2.23
N ARG A 28 -10.37 11.19 -1.55
CA ARG A 28 -11.34 10.20 -1.07
C ARG A 28 -11.77 10.41 0.38
N ALA A 29 -11.33 11.51 1.01
CA ALA A 29 -11.57 11.82 2.42
C ALA A 29 -11.12 10.69 3.38
N VAL A 30 -10.08 9.94 3.01
CA VAL A 30 -9.50 8.89 3.85
C VAL A 30 -8.53 9.53 4.83
N SER A 31 -8.81 9.38 6.12
CA SER A 31 -7.91 9.76 7.22
C SER A 31 -7.39 8.49 7.90
N PRO A 32 -6.20 7.98 7.49
CA PRO A 32 -5.68 6.72 8.00
C PRO A 32 -5.47 6.73 9.51
N GLN A 33 -5.89 5.65 10.18
CA GLN A 33 -5.60 5.38 11.58
C GLN A 33 -4.77 4.12 11.71
N LEU A 34 -3.62 4.21 12.35
CA LEU A 34 -2.80 3.07 12.73
C LEU A 34 -3.28 2.59 14.12
N VAL A 35 -3.59 1.31 14.24
CA VAL A 35 -4.20 0.71 15.44
C VAL A 35 -3.26 -0.34 16.00
N ASP A 36 -2.74 -0.11 17.22
CA ASP A 36 -1.86 -1.03 17.91
C ASP A 36 -2.64 -2.22 18.47
N ARG A 37 -3.00 -3.13 17.61
CA ARG A 37 -3.54 -4.45 17.96
C ARG A 37 -3.61 -5.37 16.76
N THR A 38 -3.67 -6.67 17.03
CA THR A 38 -4.00 -7.67 16.02
C THR A 38 -5.51 -7.67 15.73
N HIS A 39 -5.89 -7.52 14.47
CA HIS A 39 -7.29 -7.68 14.04
C HIS A 39 -7.73 -9.15 14.22
N PRO A 40 -8.99 -9.45 14.65
CA PRO A 40 -9.45 -10.83 14.82
C PRO A 40 -9.26 -11.72 13.60
N ALA A 41 -9.52 -11.22 12.39
CA ALA A 41 -9.28 -11.97 11.14
C ALA A 41 -7.79 -12.28 10.91
N ALA A 42 -6.87 -11.38 11.31
CA ALA A 42 -5.44 -11.60 11.22
C ALA A 42 -4.95 -12.68 12.20
N ARG A 43 -5.61 -12.83 13.36
CA ARG A 43 -5.31 -13.92 14.30
C ARG A 43 -5.58 -15.28 13.68
N ILE A 44 -6.71 -15.43 12.96
CA ILE A 44 -7.06 -16.67 12.27
C ILE A 44 -6.03 -16.96 11.17
N ALA A 45 -5.68 -15.97 10.36
CA ALA A 45 -4.64 -16.12 9.33
C ALA A 45 -3.25 -16.43 9.93
N GLY A 46 -2.94 -15.86 11.09
CA GLY A 46 -1.69 -16.09 11.82
C GLY A 46 -1.51 -17.52 12.32
N LEU A 47 -2.59 -18.25 12.59
CA LEU A 47 -2.53 -19.67 12.96
C LEU A 47 -1.89 -20.53 11.86
N TRP A 48 -2.00 -20.10 10.60
CA TRP A 48 -1.44 -20.82 9.45
C TRP A 48 -0.09 -20.27 8.99
N ARG A 49 0.27 -19.03 9.38
CA ARG A 49 1.48 -18.32 8.91
C ARG A 49 2.54 -18.10 9.99
N GLY A 50 2.28 -18.51 11.24
CA GLY A 50 3.22 -18.36 12.36
C GLY A 50 3.33 -16.93 12.93
N ALA A 51 2.77 -15.92 12.27
CA ALA A 51 2.67 -14.54 12.77
C ALA A 51 1.39 -13.89 12.28
N ALA A 52 0.78 -13.05 13.12
CA ALA A 52 -0.39 -12.28 12.72
C ALA A 52 0.03 -11.18 11.73
N PRO A 53 -0.51 -11.16 10.50
CA PRO A 53 -0.16 -10.13 9.52
C PRO A 53 -0.70 -8.76 9.94
N ILE A 54 -0.05 -7.71 9.42
CA ILE A 54 -0.63 -6.37 9.37
C ILE A 54 -1.88 -6.45 8.50
N LEU A 55 -2.94 -5.71 8.82
CA LEU A 55 -4.20 -5.82 8.11
C LEU A 55 -4.88 -4.46 7.94
N ALA A 56 -5.09 -4.06 6.69
CA ALA A 56 -5.92 -2.91 6.36
C ALA A 56 -7.43 -3.24 6.41
N ARG A 57 -8.22 -2.29 6.88
CA ARG A 57 -9.68 -2.23 6.84
C ARG A 57 -10.10 -0.79 6.51
N PRO A 58 -11.32 -0.51 6.09
CA PRO A 58 -11.72 0.85 5.77
C PRO A 58 -11.29 1.87 6.83
N GLY A 59 -10.41 2.80 6.46
CA GLY A 59 -9.87 3.86 7.30
C GLY A 59 -8.86 3.43 8.38
N ARG A 60 -8.52 2.15 8.52
CA ARG A 60 -7.66 1.65 9.62
C ARG A 60 -6.64 0.63 9.14
N VAL A 61 -5.43 0.74 9.68
CA VAL A 61 -4.38 -0.28 9.56
C VAL A 61 -4.13 -0.88 10.95
N PHE A 62 -4.38 -2.17 11.11
CA PHE A 62 -4.12 -2.93 12.32
C PHE A 62 -2.69 -3.44 12.27
N TRP A 63 -1.83 -2.85 13.10
CA TRP A 63 -0.40 -3.10 13.11
C TRP A 63 0.07 -3.35 14.55
N PRO A 64 0.20 -4.61 14.97
CA PRO A 64 0.68 -4.93 16.31
C PRO A 64 2.08 -4.35 16.57
N GLY A 65 2.25 -3.65 17.69
CA GLY A 65 3.51 -2.99 18.01
C GLY A 65 3.78 -1.74 17.16
N VAL A 66 2.71 -1.06 16.69
CA VAL A 66 2.86 0.16 15.92
C VAL A 66 3.76 1.18 16.62
N ALA A 67 4.79 1.66 15.93
CA ALA A 67 5.67 2.70 16.45
C ALA A 67 4.95 4.05 16.56
N ALA A 68 5.47 4.93 17.41
CA ALA A 68 4.95 6.30 17.53
C ALA A 68 5.13 7.10 16.23
N ASP A 69 6.18 6.82 15.47
CA ASP A 69 6.47 7.42 14.17
C ASP A 69 7.28 6.44 13.32
N TYR A 70 7.03 6.41 12.03
CA TYR A 70 7.78 5.63 11.03
C TYR A 70 8.60 6.52 10.08
N ALA A 71 8.61 7.85 10.27
CA ALA A 71 9.32 8.77 9.35
C ALA A 71 10.80 8.40 9.17
N GLU A 72 11.46 7.93 10.23
CA GLU A 72 12.86 7.51 10.22
C GLU A 72 13.03 5.98 10.17
N ALA A 73 11.94 5.25 9.94
CA ALA A 73 12.02 3.79 9.89
C ALA A 73 12.83 3.30 8.67
N PRO A 74 13.44 2.11 8.76
CA PRO A 74 14.08 1.48 7.62
C PRO A 74 13.16 1.43 6.39
N PRO A 75 13.70 1.57 5.17
CA PRO A 75 12.89 1.61 3.95
C PRO A 75 11.87 0.48 3.82
N GLN A 76 12.22 -0.74 4.20
CA GLN A 76 11.32 -1.90 4.14
C GLN A 76 10.09 -1.72 5.04
N VAL A 77 10.29 -1.19 6.25
CA VAL A 77 9.20 -0.95 7.21
C VAL A 77 8.29 0.17 6.70
N PHE A 78 8.88 1.24 6.17
CA PHE A 78 8.10 2.34 5.60
C PHE A 78 7.36 1.94 4.32
N ALA A 79 7.98 1.11 3.49
CA ALA A 79 7.35 0.53 2.29
C ALA A 79 6.11 -0.29 2.65
N THR A 80 6.15 -1.04 3.76
CA THR A 80 4.96 -1.74 4.28
C THR A 80 3.84 -0.76 4.65
N LEU A 81 4.15 0.41 5.21
CA LEU A 81 3.14 1.45 5.45
C LEU A 81 2.51 1.94 4.14
N GLN A 82 3.32 2.18 3.12
CA GLN A 82 2.85 2.55 1.78
C GLN A 82 1.90 1.49 1.19
N HIS A 83 2.24 0.19 1.35
CA HIS A 83 1.43 -0.96 0.95
C HIS A 83 0.05 -0.96 1.62
N GLU A 84 0.02 -0.84 2.94
CA GLU A 84 -1.23 -0.85 3.70
C GLU A 84 -2.13 0.37 3.38
N LEU A 85 -1.52 1.53 3.13
CA LEU A 85 -2.27 2.72 2.73
C LEU A 85 -2.89 2.57 1.32
N GLN A 86 -2.26 1.82 0.41
CA GLN A 86 -2.87 1.48 -0.87
C GLN A 86 -4.13 0.64 -0.68
N HIS A 87 -4.14 -0.30 0.25
CA HIS A 87 -5.37 -1.03 0.57
C HIS A 87 -6.49 -0.11 1.09
N LEU A 88 -6.16 0.90 1.92
CA LEU A 88 -7.17 1.89 2.36
C LEU A 88 -7.77 2.66 1.18
N LEU A 89 -6.91 3.03 0.21
CA LEU A 89 -7.35 3.69 -1.01
C LEU A 89 -8.26 2.79 -1.85
N ASP A 90 -7.91 1.50 -1.99
CA ASP A 90 -8.72 0.51 -2.70
C ASP A 90 -10.09 0.30 -2.04
N TYR A 91 -10.17 0.27 -0.70
CA TYR A 91 -11.43 0.25 0.03
C TYR A 91 -12.28 1.49 -0.27
N ALA A 92 -11.68 2.67 -0.20
CA ALA A 92 -12.37 3.94 -0.46
C ALA A 92 -12.80 4.10 -1.93
N ALA A 93 -12.08 3.45 -2.84
CA ALA A 93 -12.43 3.40 -4.27
C ALA A 93 -13.48 2.34 -4.62
N GLY A 94 -13.89 1.50 -3.65
CA GLY A 94 -14.79 0.36 -3.89
C GLY A 94 -14.14 -0.80 -4.67
N GLN A 95 -12.83 -0.76 -4.86
CA GLN A 95 -12.07 -1.80 -5.58
C GLN A 95 -11.73 -2.99 -4.69
N LEU A 96 -11.84 -2.82 -3.38
CA LEU A 96 -11.63 -3.85 -2.37
C LEU A 96 -12.80 -3.88 -1.40
N THR A 97 -13.33 -5.08 -1.14
CA THR A 97 -14.30 -5.34 -0.06
C THR A 97 -13.81 -6.51 0.76
N GLY A 98 -14.22 -6.58 2.03
CA GLY A 98 -13.80 -7.68 2.90
C GLY A 98 -14.20 -9.06 2.37
N LEU A 99 -15.40 -9.18 1.81
CA LEU A 99 -15.89 -10.42 1.20
C LEU A 99 -15.21 -10.67 -0.16
N GLY A 100 -15.05 -9.63 -0.99
CA GLY A 100 -14.38 -9.74 -2.28
C GLY A 100 -12.92 -10.16 -2.17
N TYR A 101 -12.22 -9.71 -1.13
CA TYR A 101 -10.86 -10.16 -0.84
C TYR A 101 -10.80 -11.68 -0.57
N LEU A 102 -11.76 -12.21 0.21
CA LEU A 102 -11.79 -13.64 0.54
C LEU A 102 -12.17 -14.52 -0.63
N LEU A 103 -13.08 -14.06 -1.49
CA LEU A 103 -13.68 -14.87 -2.57
C LEU A 103 -12.91 -14.85 -3.88
N LYS A 104 -11.94 -13.94 -4.05
CA LYS A 104 -11.16 -13.82 -5.28
C LYS A 104 -9.70 -14.24 -5.03
N PRO A 105 -9.30 -15.48 -5.37
CA PRO A 105 -7.92 -15.97 -5.15
C PRO A 105 -6.83 -15.06 -5.73
N GLY A 106 -7.09 -14.40 -6.85
CA GLY A 106 -6.15 -13.44 -7.46
C GLY A 106 -5.83 -12.22 -6.60
N HIS A 107 -6.65 -11.93 -5.56
CA HIS A 107 -6.35 -10.87 -4.61
C HIS A 107 -5.22 -11.21 -3.63
N TRP A 108 -4.85 -12.46 -3.47
CA TRP A 108 -3.86 -12.92 -2.48
C TRP A 108 -2.44 -13.07 -3.05
N SER A 109 -2.29 -12.94 -4.37
CA SER A 109 -0.99 -13.02 -5.02
C SER A 109 -0.26 -11.69 -4.91
N TYR A 110 0.97 -11.73 -4.43
CA TYR A 110 1.92 -10.62 -4.44
C TYR A 110 2.70 -10.55 -5.75
N ALA A 111 2.86 -11.71 -6.42
CA ALA A 111 3.59 -11.79 -7.66
C ALA A 111 2.81 -11.10 -8.80
N TYR A 112 3.50 -10.24 -9.53
CA TYR A 112 2.95 -9.55 -10.69
C TYR A 112 4.00 -9.46 -11.81
N GLU A 113 3.52 -9.28 -13.03
CA GLU A 113 4.33 -8.89 -14.17
C GLU A 113 3.86 -7.53 -14.68
N LEU A 114 4.81 -6.61 -14.89
CA LEU A 114 4.52 -5.26 -15.35
C LEU A 114 5.03 -5.07 -16.76
N THR A 115 4.13 -4.86 -17.70
CA THR A 115 4.40 -4.66 -19.13
C THR A 115 3.82 -3.34 -19.62
N PRO A 116 4.21 -2.83 -20.80
CA PRO A 116 3.63 -1.61 -21.37
C PRO A 116 2.11 -1.68 -21.61
N THR A 117 1.54 -2.88 -21.67
CA THR A 117 0.10 -3.11 -21.87
C THR A 117 -0.65 -3.36 -20.57
N SER A 118 0.05 -3.42 -19.43
CA SER A 118 -0.57 -3.64 -18.12
C SER A 118 -1.57 -2.52 -17.80
N ARG A 119 -2.65 -2.89 -17.11
CA ARG A 119 -3.70 -1.95 -16.68
C ARG A 119 -3.99 -2.19 -15.19
N TRP A 120 -4.08 -1.11 -14.42
CA TRP A 120 -4.32 -1.14 -12.98
C TRP A 120 -5.45 -2.08 -12.55
N ARG A 121 -6.57 -2.03 -13.26
CA ARG A 121 -7.77 -2.85 -12.96
C ARG A 121 -7.57 -4.36 -13.06
N HIS A 122 -6.50 -4.81 -13.72
CA HIS A 122 -6.22 -6.23 -13.90
C HIS A 122 -5.42 -6.84 -12.73
N PHE A 123 -4.86 -5.99 -11.88
CA PHE A 123 -4.11 -6.44 -10.71
C PHE A 123 -5.04 -6.72 -9.53
N GLY A 124 -4.72 -7.79 -8.78
CA GLY A 124 -5.34 -8.10 -7.50
C GLY A 124 -5.00 -7.08 -6.42
N ALA A 125 -5.63 -7.16 -5.25
CA ALA A 125 -5.42 -6.20 -4.17
C ALA A 125 -3.96 -6.18 -3.68
N GLU A 126 -3.38 -7.36 -3.41
CA GLU A 126 -1.99 -7.45 -2.97
C GLU A 126 -1.00 -7.00 -4.05
N GLN A 127 -1.28 -7.33 -5.31
CA GLN A 127 -0.46 -6.86 -6.43
C GLN A 127 -0.46 -5.34 -6.54
N ARG A 128 -1.63 -4.68 -6.39
CA ARG A 128 -1.72 -3.22 -6.41
C ARG A 128 -0.97 -2.58 -5.24
N ALA A 129 -1.08 -3.16 -4.06
CA ALA A 129 -0.35 -2.70 -2.89
C ALA A 129 1.17 -2.90 -3.06
N SER A 130 1.61 -4.05 -3.61
CA SER A 130 3.02 -4.28 -3.95
C SER A 130 3.53 -3.34 -5.04
N LEU A 131 2.72 -2.98 -6.05
CA LEU A 131 3.09 -1.98 -7.04
C LEU A 131 3.32 -0.60 -6.40
N ALA A 132 2.47 -0.19 -5.45
CA ALA A 132 2.62 1.07 -4.72
C ALA A 132 3.87 1.05 -3.82
N GLU A 133 4.11 -0.06 -3.11
CA GLU A 133 5.29 -0.30 -2.29
C GLU A 133 6.57 -0.23 -3.11
N HIS A 134 6.63 -0.97 -4.22
CA HIS A 134 7.82 -1.05 -5.08
C HIS A 134 8.09 0.26 -5.79
N LEU A 135 7.06 1.00 -6.25
CA LEU A 135 7.25 2.34 -6.80
C LEU A 135 7.96 3.23 -5.78
N TRP A 136 7.47 3.27 -4.54
CA TRP A 136 8.07 4.09 -3.50
C TRP A 136 9.53 3.69 -3.22
N LEU A 137 9.83 2.38 -3.10
CA LEU A 137 11.19 1.88 -2.91
C LEU A 137 12.13 2.31 -4.06
N ILE A 138 11.68 2.27 -5.31
CA ILE A 138 12.48 2.70 -6.46
C ILE A 138 12.71 4.22 -6.40
N GLU A 139 11.70 5.01 -6.04
CA GLU A 139 11.82 6.47 -5.87
C GLU A 139 12.79 6.85 -4.73
N GLU A 140 12.89 6.03 -3.68
CA GLU A 140 13.88 6.15 -2.60
C GLU A 140 15.28 5.61 -2.96
N GLY A 141 15.49 5.19 -4.21
CA GLY A 141 16.78 4.63 -4.65
C GLY A 141 17.05 3.20 -4.16
N ARG A 142 16.02 2.49 -3.70
CA ARG A 142 16.12 1.13 -3.13
C ARG A 142 15.62 0.05 -4.10
N ALA A 143 16.00 0.15 -5.35
CA ALA A 143 15.71 -0.87 -6.36
C ALA A 143 16.28 -2.27 -6.00
N ASP A 144 17.33 -2.31 -5.17
CA ASP A 144 17.89 -3.55 -4.60
C ASP A 144 16.85 -4.35 -3.81
N LEU A 145 16.03 -3.69 -3.03
CA LEU A 145 14.97 -4.32 -2.22
C LEU A 145 13.84 -4.86 -3.11
N VAL A 146 13.49 -4.12 -4.16
CA VAL A 146 12.48 -4.57 -5.12
C VAL A 146 12.99 -5.78 -5.89
N GLN A 147 14.26 -5.78 -6.32
CA GLN A 147 14.88 -6.93 -6.97
C GLN A 147 14.87 -8.15 -6.05
N ALA A 148 15.18 -7.99 -4.77
CA ALA A 148 15.14 -9.09 -3.80
C ALA A 148 13.73 -9.67 -3.65
N ALA A 149 12.69 -8.82 -3.65
CA ALA A 149 11.31 -9.24 -3.54
C ALA A 149 10.79 -9.95 -4.80
N LEU A 150 11.18 -9.46 -5.99
CA LEU A 150 10.74 -10.04 -7.29
C LEU A 150 11.59 -11.23 -7.75
N GLY A 151 12.81 -11.39 -7.22
CA GLY A 151 13.79 -12.38 -7.72
C GLY A 151 14.36 -12.03 -9.11
N SER A 152 14.09 -10.86 -9.64
CA SER A 152 14.52 -10.35 -10.94
C SER A 152 14.68 -8.83 -10.91
N PRO A 153 15.44 -8.22 -11.85
CA PRO A 153 15.53 -6.76 -11.93
C PRO A 153 14.16 -6.12 -12.00
N PRO A 154 13.93 -5.02 -11.24
CA PRO A 154 12.64 -4.35 -11.24
C PRO A 154 12.31 -3.74 -12.62
N PRO A 155 11.04 -3.69 -13.00
CA PRO A 155 10.59 -2.90 -14.14
C PRO A 155 11.03 -1.42 -14.01
N SER A 156 11.06 -0.71 -15.13
CA SER A 156 11.44 0.71 -15.11
C SER A 156 10.43 1.56 -14.30
N LEU A 157 10.92 2.63 -13.68
CA LEU A 157 10.08 3.60 -12.95
C LEU A 157 8.92 4.12 -13.81
N GLN A 158 9.18 4.31 -15.11
CA GLN A 158 8.17 4.77 -16.06
C GLN A 158 7.01 3.79 -16.22
N LEU A 159 7.27 2.47 -16.19
CA LEU A 159 6.20 1.46 -16.24
C LEU A 159 5.32 1.51 -14.98
N TYR A 160 5.91 1.65 -13.79
CA TYR A 160 5.14 1.83 -12.56
C TYR A 160 4.25 3.07 -12.64
N ARG A 161 4.81 4.22 -13.04
CA ARG A 161 4.09 5.48 -13.16
C ARG A 161 2.99 5.43 -14.23
N GLY A 162 3.22 4.70 -15.32
CA GLY A 162 2.22 4.51 -16.38
C GLY A 162 1.02 3.65 -15.99
N VAL A 163 1.17 2.80 -14.96
CA VAL A 163 0.11 1.87 -14.53
C VAL A 163 -0.61 2.35 -13.28
N ILE A 164 0.11 2.93 -12.31
CA ILE A 164 -0.45 3.37 -11.03
C ILE A 164 -1.18 4.71 -11.21
N PRO A 165 -2.52 4.79 -11.03
CA PRO A 165 -3.30 5.96 -11.41
C PRO A 165 -2.89 7.26 -10.71
N TRP A 166 -2.50 7.20 -9.43
CA TRP A 166 -2.09 8.37 -8.67
C TRP A 166 -0.62 8.75 -8.90
N ALA A 167 0.19 7.87 -9.48
CA ALA A 167 1.59 8.16 -9.83
C ALA A 167 1.72 8.89 -11.17
N ALA A 168 0.79 8.69 -12.10
CA ALA A 168 0.77 9.34 -13.42
C ALA A 168 0.61 10.87 -13.33
N SER A 169 0.09 11.40 -12.23
CA SER A 169 -0.23 12.83 -12.07
C SER A 169 0.99 13.74 -11.97
N ARG A 170 2.20 13.21 -11.82
CA ARG A 170 3.43 14.01 -11.68
C ARG A 170 3.97 14.60 -12.99
N ASP A 171 3.64 13.95 -14.13
CA ASP A 171 4.17 14.34 -15.44
C ASP A 171 3.14 15.12 -16.28
N LEU A 172 1.92 15.28 -15.78
CA LEU A 172 0.87 16.05 -16.45
C LEU A 172 0.96 17.52 -16.02
N ALA A 173 1.09 18.41 -17.01
CA ALA A 173 0.97 19.85 -16.77
C ALA A 173 -0.36 20.16 -16.06
N PRO A 174 -0.43 21.16 -15.15
CA PRO A 174 -1.66 21.50 -14.45
C PRO A 174 -2.78 21.80 -15.47
N GLY A 175 -3.86 21.01 -15.42
CA GLY A 175 -5.03 21.20 -16.26
C GLY A 175 -5.30 20.12 -17.33
N GLN A 176 -4.48 19.09 -17.46
CA GLN A 176 -4.82 17.97 -18.34
C GLN A 176 -5.74 16.95 -17.61
N PRO A 177 -6.84 16.51 -18.24
CA PRO A 177 -7.71 15.48 -17.67
C PRO A 177 -6.96 14.15 -17.58
N ILE A 178 -7.12 13.46 -16.47
CA ILE A 178 -6.59 12.11 -16.24
C ILE A 178 -7.37 11.15 -17.15
N PRO A 179 -6.69 10.32 -17.94
CA PRO A 179 -7.33 9.36 -18.85
C PRO A 179 -8.13 8.27 -18.12
#